data_b3d408737382102833e60c7a413256a3
#
_entry.id   b3d408737382102833e60c7a413256a3
#
_cell.length_a   1.000
_cell.length_b   1.000
_cell.length_c   1.000
_cell.angle_alpha   90.00
_cell.angle_beta   90.00
_cell.angle_gamma   90.00
#
_symmetry.space_group_name_H-M   'P 1'
#
loop_
_entity.id
_entity.type
_entity.pdbx_description
1 polymer ?
#
loop_
_entity_poly.entity_id
_entity_poly.type
_entity_poly.pdbx_seq_one_letter_code
_entity_poly.pdbx_strand_id
1 'polypeptide(L)'
;MKKLFLAIVPLLLWSCQEAPKLLVNQAQTESGIVEGIVSDDNAIVTFKGVPFAAPPVGDLRWREPQPVQPWEGIRECKEFGDDPAQPSLFGDMNFKGPKKSEDCLYLNIWKPIDAQGCPVLIYFNGGGLMAGSGSEPRYAGDSLAHHGIVSITANYREGIIGFLAHPALTDESPNHTSGNYGILDQAAAIKWVYDNIAAFGGDPSRITIVGESAGSFSVSVLMASPLSRGYLAGAIGSSGAEFKPSSARPLAEAEAAWSKTLEEKGLTIEALRQLSADSVMKIVPLRGMPNLLVDGYLLPSTVDEIFANGEQAKVPLLAGWNSLEGSPLSNFRGQKPTLKGYRAMLQSTFGNRTDEVLKAYGLKKDDDLFGPTATELASALFTAFPTWKWCEEHAKSDQPVYRYFYTHPRPEMTA
;
A
#
# COMPACT_ATOMS: atom_id res chain seq x y z
N MET A 1 -58.06 6.42 54.78
CA MET A 1 -57.00 7.39 54.39
C MET A 1 -56.17 6.74 53.23
N LYS A 2 -56.47 7.09 51.98
CA LYS A 2 -55.75 6.62 50.79
C LYS A 2 -54.60 7.57 50.51
N LYS A 3 -53.37 7.07 50.62
CA LYS A 3 -52.15 7.89 50.26
C LYS A 3 -51.97 7.79 48.76
N LEU A 4 -52.08 8.93 48.09
CA LEU A 4 -51.80 9.13 46.66
C LEU A 4 -50.26 9.31 46.51
N PHE A 5 -49.60 8.35 45.86
CA PHE A 5 -48.20 8.49 45.47
C PHE A 5 -48.14 9.19 44.10
N LEU A 6 -47.64 10.44 44.08
CA LEU A 6 -47.32 11.16 42.86
C LEU A 6 -45.95 10.66 42.35
N ALA A 7 -45.93 9.94 41.23
CA ALA A 7 -44.71 9.60 40.56
C ALA A 7 -44.25 10.77 39.70
N ILE A 8 -43.16 11.41 40.06
CA ILE A 8 -42.47 12.43 39.24
C ILE A 8 -41.65 11.70 38.20
N VAL A 9 -42.08 11.73 36.93
CA VAL A 9 -41.29 11.28 35.79
C VAL A 9 -40.33 12.40 35.38
N PRO A 10 -39.01 12.23 35.44
CA PRO A 10 -38.11 13.26 34.95
C PRO A 10 -38.21 13.31 33.43
N LEU A 11 -38.67 14.44 32.87
CA LEU A 11 -38.52 14.78 31.47
C LEU A 11 -37.03 15.00 31.21
N LEU A 12 -36.37 14.03 30.59
CA LEU A 12 -35.09 14.24 29.96
C LEU A 12 -35.29 15.13 28.73
N LEU A 13 -35.04 16.43 28.88
CA LEU A 13 -34.89 17.35 27.76
C LEU A 13 -33.64 16.95 26.99
N TRP A 14 -33.80 16.19 25.94
CA TRP A 14 -32.78 16.01 24.93
C TRP A 14 -32.64 17.35 24.22
N SER A 15 -31.61 18.12 24.57
CA SER A 15 -31.20 19.30 23.80
C SER A 15 -30.74 18.79 22.42
N CYS A 16 -31.53 19.02 21.38
CA CYS A 16 -31.03 18.96 20.01
C CYS A 16 -30.03 20.13 19.86
N GLN A 17 -28.75 19.86 20.15
CA GLN A 17 -27.69 20.75 19.70
C GLN A 17 -27.69 20.68 18.16
N GLU A 18 -27.98 21.79 17.50
CA GLU A 18 -27.79 21.88 16.05
C GLU A 18 -26.34 21.49 15.73
N ALA A 19 -26.15 20.59 14.76
CA ALA A 19 -24.83 20.22 14.29
C ALA A 19 -24.06 21.50 13.87
N PRO A 20 -22.79 21.65 14.25
CA PRO A 20 -22.02 22.85 13.90
C PRO A 20 -22.02 23.04 12.39
N LYS A 21 -22.30 24.23 11.92
CA LYS A 21 -22.24 24.60 10.50
C LYS A 21 -20.76 24.63 10.09
N LEU A 22 -20.30 23.57 9.40
CA LEU A 22 -18.95 23.47 8.93
C LEU A 22 -18.64 24.47 7.82
N LEU A 23 -17.41 24.95 7.77
CA LEU A 23 -16.88 25.73 6.65
C LEU A 23 -16.58 24.80 5.46
N VAL A 24 -16.45 25.37 4.26
CA VAL A 24 -16.20 24.62 3.02
C VAL A 24 -14.89 23.81 3.06
N ASN A 25 -13.92 24.26 3.85
CA ASN A 25 -12.64 23.62 4.09
C ASN A 25 -12.61 22.79 5.39
N GLN A 26 -13.77 22.47 5.95
CA GLN A 26 -13.89 21.60 7.12
C GLN A 26 -14.68 20.35 6.78
N ALA A 27 -14.31 19.23 7.41
CA ALA A 27 -15.02 17.96 7.28
C ALA A 27 -15.14 17.29 8.66
N GLN A 28 -16.31 16.73 8.96
CA GLN A 28 -16.56 15.92 10.15
C GLN A 28 -16.22 14.47 9.85
N THR A 29 -15.16 13.96 10.47
CA THR A 29 -14.82 12.53 10.45
C THR A 29 -15.39 11.84 11.69
N GLU A 30 -15.34 10.50 11.73
CA GLU A 30 -15.72 9.74 12.94
C GLU A 30 -14.87 10.12 14.17
N SER A 31 -13.63 10.59 13.96
CA SER A 31 -12.70 10.93 15.05
C SER A 31 -12.73 12.41 15.46
N GLY A 32 -13.33 13.31 14.67
CA GLY A 32 -13.39 14.73 14.94
C GLY A 32 -13.40 15.60 13.68
N ILE A 33 -13.42 16.92 13.84
CA ILE A 33 -13.41 17.86 12.72
C ILE A 33 -11.98 18.10 12.25
N VAL A 34 -11.77 18.05 10.93
CA VAL A 34 -10.51 18.42 10.26
C VAL A 34 -10.71 19.70 9.44
N GLU A 35 -9.65 20.52 9.34
CA GLU A 35 -9.64 21.74 8.52
C GLU A 35 -8.47 21.72 7.54
N GLY A 36 -8.77 21.89 6.26
CA GLY A 36 -7.82 21.97 5.16
C GLY A 36 -7.60 23.40 4.65
N ILE A 37 -6.98 23.50 3.48
CA ILE A 37 -6.65 24.75 2.78
C ILE A 37 -7.46 24.84 1.50
N VAL A 38 -8.08 25.99 1.26
CA VAL A 38 -8.67 26.34 -0.05
C VAL A 38 -7.54 26.82 -0.97
N SER A 39 -7.53 26.36 -2.22
CA SER A 39 -6.58 26.81 -3.24
C SER A 39 -6.78 28.28 -3.62
N ASP A 40 -5.74 28.92 -4.16
CA ASP A 40 -5.78 30.35 -4.54
C ASP A 40 -6.83 30.66 -5.61
N ASP A 41 -7.14 29.71 -6.48
CA ASP A 41 -8.18 29.81 -7.50
C ASP A 41 -9.59 29.49 -6.97
N ASN A 42 -9.73 29.16 -5.69
CA ASN A 42 -10.96 28.73 -5.04
C ASN A 42 -11.65 27.53 -5.72
N ALA A 43 -10.90 26.64 -6.38
CA ALA A 43 -11.46 25.51 -7.10
C ALA A 43 -11.39 24.20 -6.31
N ILE A 44 -10.39 24.03 -5.44
CA ILE A 44 -10.18 22.82 -4.66
C ILE A 44 -9.94 23.09 -3.18
N VAL A 45 -10.16 22.07 -2.36
CA VAL A 45 -9.75 22.04 -0.96
C VAL A 45 -8.79 20.89 -0.74
N THR A 46 -7.68 21.16 -0.06
CA THR A 46 -6.65 20.16 0.26
C THR A 46 -6.59 19.94 1.77
N PHE A 47 -6.65 18.69 2.19
CA PHE A 47 -6.39 18.27 3.56
C PHE A 47 -5.13 17.40 3.55
N LYS A 48 -4.13 17.77 4.34
CA LYS A 48 -2.86 17.05 4.46
C LYS A 48 -2.68 16.54 5.88
N GLY A 49 -2.07 15.35 6.02
CA GLY A 49 -1.81 14.78 7.33
C GLY A 49 -3.06 14.40 8.13
N VAL A 50 -4.12 13.93 7.45
CA VAL A 50 -5.33 13.40 8.10
C VAL A 50 -5.02 12.01 8.66
N PRO A 51 -5.10 11.77 9.98
CA PRO A 51 -4.81 10.46 10.55
C PRO A 51 -5.93 9.47 10.22
N PHE A 52 -5.57 8.27 9.77
CA PHE A 52 -6.52 7.18 9.53
C PHE A 52 -6.35 5.99 10.50
N ALA A 53 -5.24 5.97 11.23
CA ALA A 53 -4.97 5.01 12.29
C ALA A 53 -4.17 5.68 13.42
N ALA A 54 -4.15 5.06 14.59
CA ALA A 54 -3.31 5.48 15.71
C ALA A 54 -1.83 5.33 15.34
N PRO A 55 -0.92 6.21 15.84
CA PRO A 55 0.50 6.10 15.62
C PRO A 55 1.04 4.71 16.02
N PRO A 56 1.67 3.94 15.11
CA PRO A 56 2.17 2.60 15.40
C PRO A 56 3.55 2.63 16.08
N VAL A 57 3.62 3.32 17.20
CA VAL A 57 4.85 3.57 17.98
C VAL A 57 4.88 2.78 19.28
N GLY A 58 6.08 2.55 19.85
CA GLY A 58 6.24 1.85 21.11
C GLY A 58 5.65 0.45 21.08
N ASP A 59 4.68 0.17 21.97
CA ASP A 59 4.00 -1.13 22.05
C ASP A 59 3.12 -1.43 20.82
N LEU A 60 2.78 -0.42 20.01
CA LEU A 60 2.04 -0.59 18.77
C LEU A 60 2.96 -0.86 17.56
N ARG A 61 4.28 -0.78 17.70
CA ARG A 61 5.22 -1.22 16.68
C ARG A 61 4.99 -2.70 16.40
N TRP A 62 4.84 -3.07 15.11
CA TRP A 62 4.50 -4.43 14.68
C TRP A 62 3.21 -4.96 15.28
N ARG A 63 2.19 -4.10 15.37
CA ARG A 63 0.81 -4.49 15.58
C ARG A 63 -0.05 -4.04 14.41
N GLU A 64 -1.20 -4.66 14.27
CA GLU A 64 -2.22 -4.23 13.31
C GLU A 64 -2.59 -2.77 13.56
N PRO A 65 -2.97 -2.00 12.50
CA PRO A 65 -3.38 -0.61 12.67
C PRO A 65 -4.56 -0.50 13.65
N GLN A 66 -4.46 0.43 14.59
CA GLN A 66 -5.47 0.66 15.62
C GLN A 66 -6.31 1.89 15.27
N PRO A 67 -7.57 1.98 15.72
CA PRO A 67 -8.42 3.15 15.48
C PRO A 67 -7.78 4.45 15.99
N VAL A 68 -8.03 5.53 15.26
CA VAL A 68 -7.63 6.88 15.66
C VAL A 68 -8.33 7.26 16.97
N GLN A 69 -7.59 7.86 17.90
CA GLN A 69 -8.21 8.41 19.10
C GLN A 69 -9.01 9.66 18.74
N PRO A 70 -10.29 9.74 19.14
CA PRO A 70 -11.12 10.92 18.89
C PRO A 70 -10.52 12.18 19.54
N TRP A 71 -10.76 13.33 18.92
CA TRP A 71 -10.34 14.64 19.45
C TRP A 71 -11.51 15.62 19.50
N GLU A 72 -11.38 16.58 20.41
CA GLU A 72 -12.30 17.73 20.51
C GLU A 72 -11.76 18.92 19.70
N GLY A 73 -12.68 19.76 19.20
CA GLY A 73 -12.32 20.93 18.42
C GLY A 73 -11.95 20.62 16.98
N ILE A 74 -11.16 21.50 16.37
CA ILE A 74 -10.76 21.43 14.97
C ILE A 74 -9.27 21.04 14.89
N ARG A 75 -8.98 19.97 14.18
CA ARG A 75 -7.61 19.57 13.84
C ARG A 75 -7.20 20.22 12.52
N GLU A 76 -6.16 21.02 12.54
CA GLU A 76 -5.58 21.59 11.33
C GLU A 76 -4.88 20.47 10.52
N CYS A 77 -5.35 20.27 9.28
CA CYS A 77 -4.81 19.34 8.31
C CYS A 77 -4.27 20.11 7.08
N LYS A 78 -3.36 21.05 7.34
CA LYS A 78 -2.81 22.00 6.36
C LYS A 78 -1.40 21.63 5.89
N GLU A 79 -0.68 20.81 6.68
CA GLU A 79 0.67 20.35 6.38
C GLU A 79 0.68 18.81 6.31
N PHE A 80 1.60 18.27 5.52
CA PHE A 80 1.80 16.81 5.46
C PHE A 80 2.17 16.26 6.83
N GLY A 81 1.67 15.07 7.15
CA GLY A 81 2.18 14.28 8.27
C GLY A 81 3.60 13.80 8.01
N ASP A 82 4.22 13.17 9.02
CA ASP A 82 5.54 12.57 8.87
C ASP A 82 5.55 11.48 7.78
N ASP A 83 6.65 11.38 7.05
CA ASP A 83 6.89 10.31 6.10
C ASP A 83 7.18 8.99 6.83
N PRO A 84 6.85 7.82 6.27
CA PRO A 84 7.18 6.54 6.87
C PRO A 84 8.67 6.40 7.20
N ALA A 85 9.00 5.76 8.33
CA ALA A 85 10.36 5.41 8.69
C ALA A 85 10.95 4.49 7.62
N GLN A 86 11.99 4.96 6.92
CA GLN A 86 12.55 4.32 5.74
C GLN A 86 13.97 4.78 5.45
N PRO A 87 14.83 3.93 4.83
CA PRO A 87 16.12 4.36 4.32
C PRO A 87 15.97 5.26 3.08
N SER A 88 17.01 5.99 2.71
CA SER A 88 17.08 6.71 1.43
C SER A 88 17.60 5.74 0.36
N LEU A 89 16.68 5.12 -0.39
CA LEU A 89 17.01 4.09 -1.38
C LEU A 89 17.05 4.62 -2.82
N PHE A 90 16.15 5.55 -3.15
CA PHE A 90 15.97 6.04 -4.51
C PHE A 90 16.31 7.54 -4.55
N GLY A 91 17.22 7.92 -5.45
CA GLY A 91 17.73 9.29 -5.53
C GLY A 91 16.75 10.30 -6.15
N ASP A 92 15.66 9.83 -6.75
CA ASP A 92 14.64 10.65 -7.42
C ASP A 92 13.38 10.88 -6.55
N MET A 93 13.30 10.30 -5.35
CA MET A 93 12.20 10.53 -4.41
C MET A 93 12.38 11.87 -3.67
N ASN A 94 11.32 12.68 -3.64
CA ASN A 94 11.32 14.02 -3.06
C ASN A 94 10.13 14.20 -2.11
N PHE A 95 10.25 13.70 -0.90
CA PHE A 95 9.20 13.77 0.11
C PHE A 95 9.06 15.17 0.72
N LYS A 96 7.85 15.52 1.11
CA LYS A 96 7.46 16.81 1.71
C LYS A 96 6.96 16.69 3.14
N GLY A 97 6.96 15.49 3.72
CA GLY A 97 6.71 15.31 5.15
C GLY A 97 7.81 15.96 6.00
N PRO A 98 7.49 16.43 7.21
CA PRO A 98 8.44 17.15 8.08
C PRO A 98 9.68 16.33 8.44
N LYS A 99 9.51 15.04 8.64
CA LYS A 99 10.58 14.07 8.96
C LYS A 99 10.12 12.65 8.65
N LYS A 100 11.03 11.68 8.73
CA LYS A 100 10.72 10.25 8.72
C LYS A 100 10.39 9.78 10.14
N SER A 101 9.30 9.03 10.30
CA SER A 101 8.78 8.60 11.61
C SER A 101 7.99 7.30 11.50
N GLU A 102 7.82 6.59 12.61
CA GLU A 102 6.83 5.51 12.71
C GLU A 102 5.41 6.07 12.85
N ASP A 103 5.26 7.27 13.41
CA ASP A 103 4.00 8.02 13.38
C ASP A 103 3.78 8.58 11.96
N CYS A 104 3.28 7.74 11.07
CA CYS A 104 3.21 8.03 9.63
C CYS A 104 1.86 7.67 8.98
N LEU A 105 0.90 7.14 9.74
CA LEU A 105 -0.37 6.64 9.17
C LEU A 105 -1.35 7.79 8.89
N TYR A 106 -1.03 8.54 7.84
CA TYR A 106 -1.75 9.73 7.40
C TYR A 106 -2.22 9.61 5.95
N LEU A 107 -3.37 10.25 5.67
CA LEU A 107 -3.91 10.49 4.33
C LEU A 107 -3.68 11.94 3.94
N ASN A 108 -3.61 12.19 2.62
CA ASN A 108 -3.75 13.52 2.04
C ASN A 108 -4.91 13.47 1.05
N ILE A 109 -5.80 14.45 1.10
CA ILE A 109 -7.06 14.46 0.34
C ILE A 109 -7.16 15.77 -0.44
N TRP A 110 -7.39 15.68 -1.74
CA TRP A 110 -7.71 16.79 -2.63
C TRP A 110 -9.14 16.60 -3.14
N LYS A 111 -9.97 17.61 -3.00
CA LYS A 111 -11.36 17.55 -3.43
C LYS A 111 -11.77 18.82 -4.20
N PRO A 112 -12.68 18.74 -5.17
CA PRO A 112 -13.38 19.94 -5.67
C PRO A 112 -14.01 20.71 -4.52
N ILE A 113 -14.04 22.05 -4.61
CA ILE A 113 -14.63 22.87 -3.54
C ILE A 113 -16.12 22.57 -3.34
N ASP A 114 -16.82 22.26 -4.42
CA ASP A 114 -18.25 21.94 -4.50
C ASP A 114 -18.51 20.41 -4.60
N ALA A 115 -17.56 19.57 -4.18
CA ALA A 115 -17.65 18.12 -4.28
C ALA A 115 -18.95 17.57 -3.67
N GLN A 116 -19.71 16.80 -4.45
CA GLN A 116 -20.92 16.08 -4.06
C GLN A 116 -21.02 14.78 -4.83
N GLY A 117 -20.87 13.64 -4.14
CA GLY A 117 -20.93 12.30 -4.76
C GLY A 117 -19.85 12.06 -5.82
N CYS A 118 -18.68 12.69 -5.66
CA CYS A 118 -17.57 12.56 -6.60
C CYS A 118 -16.97 11.15 -6.55
N PRO A 119 -16.42 10.63 -7.67
CA PRO A 119 -15.60 9.43 -7.62
C PRO A 119 -14.37 9.65 -6.76
N VAL A 120 -13.90 8.59 -6.10
CA VAL A 120 -12.79 8.60 -5.16
C VAL A 120 -11.65 7.76 -5.72
N LEU A 121 -10.43 8.27 -5.66
CA LEU A 121 -9.23 7.59 -6.09
C LEU A 121 -8.22 7.56 -4.94
N ILE A 122 -7.81 6.36 -4.51
CA ILE A 122 -6.78 6.17 -3.47
C ILE A 122 -5.51 5.66 -4.13
N TYR A 123 -4.43 6.42 -4.03
CA TYR A 123 -3.12 6.06 -4.56
C TYR A 123 -2.22 5.50 -3.46
N PHE A 124 -1.64 4.33 -3.74
CA PHE A 124 -0.58 3.70 -2.94
C PHE A 124 0.74 3.78 -3.69
N ASN A 125 1.75 4.36 -3.05
CA ASN A 125 3.06 4.54 -3.66
C ASN A 125 3.79 3.21 -3.89
N GLY A 126 4.64 3.18 -4.91
CA GLY A 126 5.66 2.17 -5.09
C GLY A 126 6.89 2.45 -4.23
N GLY A 127 7.99 1.73 -4.54
CA GLY A 127 9.24 1.83 -3.79
C GLY A 127 9.65 0.52 -3.12
N GLY A 128 9.15 -0.61 -3.65
CA GLY A 128 9.53 -1.96 -3.23
C GLY A 128 9.06 -2.33 -1.82
N LEU A 129 8.01 -1.71 -1.30
CA LEU A 129 7.55 -1.83 0.09
C LEU A 129 8.66 -1.47 1.11
N MET A 130 9.65 -0.70 0.69
CA MET A 130 10.82 -0.33 1.48
C MET A 130 10.97 1.18 1.66
N ALA A 131 10.40 1.96 0.75
CA ALA A 131 10.43 3.41 0.78
C ALA A 131 9.31 3.99 -0.08
N GLY A 132 8.77 5.12 0.34
CA GLY A 132 7.74 5.88 -0.35
C GLY A 132 7.00 6.79 0.62
N SER A 133 6.25 7.74 0.07
CA SER A 133 5.36 8.60 0.86
C SER A 133 4.30 9.23 -0.03
N GLY A 134 3.10 9.35 0.51
CA GLY A 134 2.01 10.11 -0.10
C GLY A 134 2.25 11.62 -0.15
N SER A 135 3.33 12.11 0.46
CA SER A 135 3.74 13.52 0.44
C SER A 135 4.52 13.91 -0.83
N GLU A 136 4.84 12.94 -1.70
CA GLU A 136 5.63 13.20 -2.90
C GLU A 136 4.86 14.03 -3.93
N PRO A 137 5.42 15.16 -4.46
CA PRO A 137 4.72 16.06 -5.38
C PRO A 137 4.18 15.39 -6.65
N ARG A 138 4.84 14.32 -7.13
CA ARG A 138 4.37 13.60 -8.33
C ARG A 138 3.02 12.89 -8.12
N TYR A 139 2.59 12.73 -6.86
CA TYR A 139 1.33 12.09 -6.50
C TYR A 139 0.25 13.09 -6.04
N ALA A 140 0.56 14.39 -6.08
CA ALA A 140 -0.40 15.43 -5.71
C ALA A 140 -1.69 15.33 -6.52
N GLY A 141 -2.82 15.38 -5.83
CA GLY A 141 -4.14 15.11 -6.42
C GLY A 141 -4.90 16.33 -6.92
N ASP A 142 -4.26 17.52 -6.92
CA ASP A 142 -4.89 18.78 -7.30
C ASP A 142 -5.46 18.77 -8.73
N SER A 143 -4.67 18.27 -9.70
CA SER A 143 -5.16 18.13 -11.08
C SER A 143 -6.37 17.20 -11.21
N LEU A 144 -6.40 16.10 -10.47
CA LEU A 144 -7.55 15.19 -10.47
C LEU A 144 -8.77 15.83 -9.79
N ALA A 145 -8.56 16.63 -8.74
CA ALA A 145 -9.63 17.37 -8.09
C ALA A 145 -10.26 18.41 -9.02
N HIS A 146 -9.47 19.10 -9.85
CA HIS A 146 -9.98 19.99 -10.90
C HIS A 146 -10.84 19.25 -11.95
N HIS A 147 -10.66 17.94 -12.09
CA HIS A 147 -11.49 17.09 -12.96
C HIS A 147 -12.66 16.40 -12.24
N GLY A 148 -13.00 16.84 -11.04
CA GLY A 148 -14.18 16.34 -10.32
C GLY A 148 -13.93 15.02 -9.56
N ILE A 149 -12.69 14.67 -9.26
CA ILE A 149 -12.30 13.44 -8.55
C ILE A 149 -11.81 13.81 -7.15
N VAL A 150 -12.29 13.14 -6.12
CA VAL A 150 -11.65 13.20 -4.80
C VAL A 150 -10.44 12.28 -4.84
N SER A 151 -9.24 12.88 -4.85
CA SER A 151 -7.97 12.16 -4.92
C SER A 151 -7.33 12.05 -3.55
N ILE A 152 -6.78 10.88 -3.23
CA ILE A 152 -6.20 10.56 -1.93
C ILE A 152 -4.86 9.89 -2.13
N THR A 153 -3.85 10.29 -1.34
CA THR A 153 -2.64 9.49 -1.13
C THR A 153 -2.63 8.96 0.29
N ALA A 154 -2.19 7.72 0.49
CA ALA A 154 -2.13 7.09 1.80
C ALA A 154 -0.71 6.60 2.10
N ASN A 155 -0.17 6.98 3.24
CA ASN A 155 1.05 6.40 3.77
C ASN A 155 0.76 5.00 4.33
N TYR A 156 1.78 4.15 4.37
CA TYR A 156 1.78 2.86 5.04
C TYR A 156 3.16 2.56 5.58
N ARG A 157 3.28 1.66 6.54
CA ARG A 157 4.58 1.27 7.11
C ARG A 157 5.41 0.53 6.07
N GLU A 158 6.68 0.91 6.01
CA GLU A 158 7.63 0.45 5.01
C GLU A 158 8.73 -0.43 5.62
N GLY A 159 9.36 -1.24 4.79
CA GLY A 159 10.53 -2.01 5.16
C GLY A 159 10.31 -2.93 6.36
N ILE A 160 11.32 -3.07 7.21
CA ILE A 160 11.22 -3.94 8.39
C ILE A 160 10.17 -3.47 9.40
N ILE A 161 9.85 -2.18 9.43
CA ILE A 161 8.81 -1.62 10.31
C ILE A 161 7.42 -2.07 9.87
N GLY A 162 7.23 -2.29 8.56
CA GLY A 162 5.97 -2.76 7.97
C GLY A 162 5.87 -4.27 7.74
N PHE A 163 7.01 -5.01 7.73
CA PHE A 163 7.01 -6.37 7.17
C PHE A 163 7.83 -7.41 7.94
N LEU A 164 8.13 -7.17 9.22
CA LEU A 164 8.77 -8.17 10.08
C LEU A 164 7.76 -9.23 10.55
N ALA A 165 7.99 -10.49 10.19
CA ALA A 165 7.23 -11.65 10.68
C ALA A 165 8.01 -12.39 11.76
N HIS A 166 7.36 -12.72 12.89
CA HIS A 166 8.01 -13.47 13.96
C HIS A 166 6.96 -14.17 14.83
N PRO A 167 7.21 -15.40 15.34
CA PRO A 167 6.23 -16.13 16.19
C PRO A 167 5.75 -15.31 17.38
N ALA A 168 6.65 -14.60 18.10
CA ALA A 168 6.25 -13.76 19.22
C ALA A 168 5.28 -12.63 18.83
N LEU A 169 5.39 -12.09 17.59
CA LEU A 169 4.45 -11.08 17.07
C LEU A 169 3.11 -11.72 16.70
N THR A 170 3.14 -12.92 16.13
CA THR A 170 1.95 -13.71 15.80
C THR A 170 1.17 -14.10 17.05
N ASP A 171 1.88 -14.50 18.11
CA ASP A 171 1.25 -14.84 19.40
C ASP A 171 0.59 -13.63 20.08
N GLU A 172 1.09 -12.42 19.85
CA GLU A 172 0.53 -11.17 20.37
C GLU A 172 -0.68 -10.67 19.55
N SER A 173 -0.83 -11.10 18.31
CA SER A 173 -1.89 -10.65 17.40
C SER A 173 -3.22 -11.34 17.72
N PRO A 174 -4.34 -10.61 17.83
CA PRO A 174 -5.67 -11.21 18.01
C PRO A 174 -6.09 -12.04 16.81
N ASN A 175 -5.48 -11.85 15.64
CA ASN A 175 -5.74 -12.58 14.41
C ASN A 175 -4.66 -13.65 14.11
N HIS A 176 -3.72 -13.88 15.03
CA HIS A 176 -2.63 -14.83 14.89
C HIS A 176 -1.82 -14.64 13.61
N THR A 177 -1.44 -13.37 13.31
CA THR A 177 -0.69 -12.99 12.13
C THR A 177 0.42 -11.99 12.43
N SER A 178 1.44 -11.94 11.55
CA SER A 178 2.50 -10.95 11.58
C SER A 178 3.08 -10.74 10.16
N GLY A 179 3.85 -9.66 9.97
CA GLY A 179 4.64 -9.44 8.75
C GLY A 179 3.96 -8.69 7.61
N ASN A 180 2.64 -8.55 7.60
CA ASN A 180 1.89 -7.84 6.55
C ASN A 180 1.41 -6.45 6.99
N TYR A 181 2.02 -5.83 7.98
CA TYR A 181 1.50 -4.60 8.60
C TYR A 181 1.33 -3.44 7.64
N GLY A 182 2.26 -3.27 6.67
CA GLY A 182 2.12 -2.22 5.66
C GLY A 182 0.89 -2.39 4.76
N ILE A 183 0.53 -3.62 4.41
CA ILE A 183 -0.70 -3.87 3.61
C ILE A 183 -1.95 -3.80 4.51
N LEU A 184 -1.86 -4.17 5.78
CA LEU A 184 -2.94 -3.95 6.74
C LEU A 184 -3.21 -2.45 6.93
N ASP A 185 -2.17 -1.60 6.92
CA ASP A 185 -2.31 -0.14 6.94
C ASP A 185 -3.06 0.36 5.70
N GLN A 186 -2.74 -0.17 4.52
CA GLN A 186 -3.45 0.18 3.28
C GLN A 186 -4.92 -0.28 3.31
N ALA A 187 -5.21 -1.47 3.84
CA ALA A 187 -6.59 -1.94 4.02
C ALA A 187 -7.35 -1.07 5.02
N ALA A 188 -6.72 -0.65 6.12
CA ALA A 188 -7.29 0.29 7.09
C ALA A 188 -7.56 1.67 6.47
N ALA A 189 -6.65 2.17 5.61
CA ALA A 189 -6.85 3.41 4.88
C ALA A 189 -8.08 3.34 3.94
N ILE A 190 -8.28 2.23 3.22
CA ILE A 190 -9.46 1.99 2.37
C ILE A 190 -10.73 2.01 3.22
N LYS A 191 -10.73 1.30 4.35
CA LYS A 191 -11.89 1.27 5.25
C LYS A 191 -12.19 2.66 5.82
N TRP A 192 -11.16 3.39 6.28
CA TRP A 192 -11.32 4.75 6.78
C TRP A 192 -11.92 5.67 5.71
N VAL A 193 -11.44 5.57 4.46
CA VAL A 193 -11.98 6.34 3.33
C VAL A 193 -13.45 5.96 3.11
N TYR A 194 -13.79 4.68 3.08
CA TYR A 194 -15.18 4.24 2.93
C TYR A 194 -16.11 4.84 3.99
N ASP A 195 -15.67 4.85 5.25
CA ASP A 195 -16.47 5.34 6.38
C ASP A 195 -16.60 6.89 6.40
N ASN A 196 -15.59 7.63 5.90
CA ASN A 196 -15.50 9.07 6.12
C ASN A 196 -15.62 9.94 4.85
N ILE A 197 -15.44 9.37 3.64
CA ILE A 197 -15.25 10.19 2.43
C ILE A 197 -16.47 10.99 2.01
N ALA A 198 -17.66 10.60 2.45
CA ALA A 198 -18.89 11.37 2.23
C ALA A 198 -18.81 12.77 2.84
N ALA A 199 -18.12 12.94 3.98
CA ALA A 199 -17.88 14.24 4.61
C ALA A 199 -16.98 15.16 3.76
N PHE A 200 -16.21 14.59 2.83
CA PHE A 200 -15.38 15.31 1.87
C PHE A 200 -16.04 15.44 0.49
N GLY A 201 -17.30 15.01 0.37
CA GLY A 201 -18.06 15.07 -0.88
C GLY A 201 -17.74 13.94 -1.87
N GLY A 202 -17.02 12.91 -1.45
CA GLY A 202 -16.81 11.68 -2.22
C GLY A 202 -17.95 10.69 -2.06
N ASP A 203 -18.09 9.78 -3.00
CA ASP A 203 -19.05 8.68 -2.96
C ASP A 203 -18.35 7.38 -2.50
N PRO A 204 -18.66 6.84 -1.30
CA PRO A 204 -18.04 5.63 -0.80
C PRO A 204 -18.31 4.38 -1.67
N SER A 205 -19.34 4.41 -2.52
CA SER A 205 -19.62 3.34 -3.48
C SER A 205 -18.76 3.42 -4.75
N ARG A 206 -17.93 4.45 -4.91
CA ARG A 206 -17.12 4.74 -6.11
C ARG A 206 -15.63 4.86 -5.82
N ILE A 207 -15.11 4.02 -4.92
CA ILE A 207 -13.69 4.00 -4.53
C ILE A 207 -12.89 3.15 -5.52
N THR A 208 -11.94 3.78 -6.20
CA THR A 208 -10.94 3.11 -7.05
C THR A 208 -9.57 3.18 -6.37
N ILE A 209 -8.91 2.04 -6.22
CA ILE A 209 -7.53 1.98 -5.72
C ILE A 209 -6.54 1.98 -6.88
N VAL A 210 -5.43 2.67 -6.70
CA VAL A 210 -4.40 2.84 -7.74
C VAL A 210 -3.02 2.64 -7.13
N GLY A 211 -2.13 1.99 -7.86
CA GLY A 211 -0.74 1.86 -7.45
C GLY A 211 0.21 1.64 -8.61
N GLU A 212 1.46 1.98 -8.40
CA GLU A 212 2.57 1.73 -9.32
C GLU A 212 3.63 0.88 -8.62
N SER A 213 4.30 -0.05 -9.37
CA SER A 213 5.35 -0.91 -8.83
C SER A 213 4.85 -1.67 -7.58
N ALA A 214 5.51 -1.56 -6.43
CA ALA A 214 5.05 -2.17 -5.18
C ALA A 214 3.62 -1.75 -4.79
N GLY A 215 3.18 -0.53 -5.12
CA GLY A 215 1.79 -0.10 -4.98
C GLY A 215 0.84 -0.90 -5.87
N SER A 216 1.25 -1.29 -7.07
CA SER A 216 0.46 -2.16 -7.96
C SER A 216 0.40 -3.61 -7.44
N PHE A 217 1.51 -4.12 -6.88
CA PHE A 217 1.49 -5.39 -6.13
C PHE A 217 0.46 -5.32 -4.99
N SER A 218 0.49 -4.24 -4.21
CA SER A 218 -0.50 -3.99 -3.16
C SER A 218 -1.93 -3.99 -3.68
N VAL A 219 -2.21 -3.32 -4.82
CA VAL A 219 -3.56 -3.28 -5.42
C VAL A 219 -4.08 -4.69 -5.71
N SER A 220 -3.27 -5.57 -6.29
CA SER A 220 -3.69 -6.96 -6.56
C SER A 220 -3.98 -7.75 -5.28
N VAL A 221 -3.21 -7.51 -4.21
CA VAL A 221 -3.44 -8.09 -2.87
C VAL A 221 -4.72 -7.55 -2.24
N LEU A 222 -4.93 -6.22 -2.30
CA LEU A 222 -6.12 -5.57 -1.74
C LEU A 222 -7.41 -5.98 -2.47
N MET A 223 -7.35 -6.29 -3.76
CA MET A 223 -8.45 -6.93 -4.49
C MET A 223 -8.72 -8.36 -4.03
N ALA A 224 -7.71 -9.08 -3.60
CA ALA A 224 -7.82 -10.46 -3.11
C ALA A 224 -8.27 -10.52 -1.64
N SER A 225 -7.88 -9.53 -0.82
CA SER A 225 -8.08 -9.54 0.61
C SER A 225 -9.55 -9.39 1.03
N PRO A 226 -10.05 -10.24 1.94
CA PRO A 226 -11.38 -10.06 2.54
C PRO A 226 -11.53 -8.75 3.33
N LEU A 227 -10.40 -8.13 3.74
CA LEU A 227 -10.41 -6.90 4.54
C LEU A 227 -10.70 -5.64 3.71
N SER A 228 -10.51 -5.69 2.39
CA SER A 228 -10.63 -4.52 1.51
C SER A 228 -11.53 -4.71 0.31
N ARG A 229 -11.61 -5.92 -0.26
CA ARG A 229 -12.30 -6.20 -1.53
C ARG A 229 -13.76 -5.73 -1.59
N GLY A 230 -14.46 -5.69 -0.44
CA GLY A 230 -15.87 -5.29 -0.35
C GLY A 230 -16.11 -3.78 -0.48
N TYR A 231 -15.07 -2.94 -0.42
CA TYR A 231 -15.17 -1.49 -0.50
C TYR A 231 -14.82 -0.91 -1.87
N LEU A 232 -14.37 -1.76 -2.80
CA LEU A 232 -13.81 -1.33 -4.08
C LEU A 232 -14.89 -1.23 -5.17
N ALA A 233 -14.77 -0.21 -6.01
CA ALA A 233 -15.54 -0.02 -7.24
C ALA A 233 -14.66 -0.10 -8.51
N GLY A 234 -13.33 -0.07 -8.37
CA GLY A 234 -12.37 -0.20 -9.47
C GLY A 234 -10.96 -0.39 -8.94
N ALA A 235 -10.07 -0.86 -9.81
CA ALA A 235 -8.66 -1.02 -9.52
C ALA A 235 -7.79 -0.62 -10.73
N ILE A 236 -6.66 0.03 -10.44
CA ILE A 236 -5.66 0.42 -11.43
C ILE A 236 -4.29 -0.04 -10.96
N GLY A 237 -3.60 -0.85 -11.77
CA GLY A 237 -2.26 -1.34 -11.45
C GLY A 237 -1.26 -1.04 -12.57
N SER A 238 -0.17 -0.38 -12.19
CA SER A 238 0.92 -0.06 -13.12
C SER A 238 2.18 -0.82 -12.73
N SER A 239 2.66 -1.71 -13.62
CA SER A 239 3.98 -2.34 -13.51
C SER A 239 4.16 -3.21 -12.27
N GLY A 240 3.28 -4.20 -12.08
CA GLY A 240 3.42 -5.21 -11.04
C GLY A 240 2.11 -5.83 -10.56
N ALA A 241 2.20 -7.05 -10.10
CA ALA A 241 1.12 -7.77 -9.42
C ALA A 241 1.68 -8.92 -8.59
N GLU A 242 0.99 -9.30 -7.52
CA GLU A 242 1.36 -10.41 -6.64
C GLU A 242 0.93 -11.76 -7.24
N PHE A 243 1.44 -12.04 -8.43
CA PHE A 243 1.26 -13.29 -9.16
C PHE A 243 2.61 -13.93 -9.45
N LYS A 244 2.65 -15.24 -9.60
CA LYS A 244 3.90 -15.95 -9.96
C LYS A 244 4.61 -15.28 -11.14
N PRO A 245 5.95 -15.15 -11.09
CA PRO A 245 6.87 -15.78 -10.12
C PRO A 245 6.97 -15.06 -8.77
N SER A 246 6.41 -13.85 -8.61
CA SER A 246 6.27 -13.18 -7.32
C SER A 246 4.98 -13.67 -6.67
N SER A 247 5.07 -14.45 -5.62
CA SER A 247 3.88 -14.98 -4.92
C SER A 247 4.11 -14.93 -3.43
N ALA A 248 3.05 -14.60 -2.69
CA ALA A 248 3.04 -14.60 -1.23
C ALA A 248 3.50 -15.95 -0.68
N ARG A 249 4.30 -15.91 0.38
CA ARG A 249 4.85 -17.10 1.04
C ARG A 249 4.03 -17.46 2.29
N PRO A 250 4.06 -18.72 2.72
CA PRO A 250 3.50 -19.10 4.00
C PRO A 250 4.11 -18.29 5.16
N LEU A 251 3.28 -17.80 6.08
CA LEU A 251 3.72 -17.06 7.27
C LEU A 251 4.81 -17.82 8.04
N ALA A 252 4.62 -19.12 8.29
CA ALA A 252 5.57 -19.95 9.03
C ALA A 252 6.99 -19.98 8.43
N GLU A 253 7.13 -19.89 7.10
CA GLU A 253 8.45 -19.82 6.45
C GLU A 253 9.15 -18.48 6.75
N ALA A 254 8.40 -17.38 6.74
CA ALA A 254 8.92 -16.06 7.05
C ALA A 254 9.30 -15.96 8.52
N GLU A 255 8.48 -16.48 9.42
CA GLU A 255 8.74 -16.54 10.85
C GLU A 255 10.02 -17.33 11.17
N ALA A 256 10.17 -18.51 10.58
CA ALA A 256 11.39 -19.32 10.75
C ALA A 256 12.65 -18.58 10.26
N ALA A 257 12.57 -17.91 9.11
CA ALA A 257 13.69 -17.15 8.56
C ALA A 257 14.08 -15.95 9.44
N TRP A 258 13.08 -15.22 9.96
CA TRP A 258 13.31 -14.08 10.83
C TRP A 258 13.77 -14.49 12.23
N SER A 259 13.19 -15.55 12.83
CA SER A 259 13.66 -16.12 14.11
C SER A 259 15.14 -16.47 14.03
N LYS A 260 15.54 -17.21 13.00
CA LYS A 260 16.95 -17.51 12.77
C LYS A 260 17.83 -16.25 12.66
N THR A 261 17.36 -15.23 11.91
CA THR A 261 18.11 -13.99 11.72
C THR A 261 18.29 -13.23 13.04
N LEU A 262 17.27 -13.19 13.88
CA LEU A 262 17.32 -12.51 15.18
C LEU A 262 18.15 -13.30 16.20
N GLU A 263 18.02 -14.62 16.24
CA GLU A 263 18.84 -15.52 17.06
C GLU A 263 20.35 -15.37 16.76
N GLU A 264 20.73 -15.39 15.48
CA GLU A 264 22.13 -15.20 15.03
C GLU A 264 22.72 -13.84 15.48
N LYS A 265 21.84 -12.85 15.70
CA LYS A 265 22.22 -11.51 16.17
C LYS A 265 22.07 -11.32 17.70
N GLY A 266 21.53 -12.31 18.41
CA GLY A 266 21.23 -12.21 19.82
C GLY A 266 20.15 -11.16 20.15
N LEU A 267 19.15 -10.99 19.27
CA LEU A 267 18.11 -9.98 19.37
C LEU A 267 16.74 -10.64 19.67
N THR A 268 15.92 -9.94 20.46
CA THR A 268 14.51 -10.30 20.69
C THR A 268 13.59 -9.19 20.20
N ILE A 269 12.30 -9.49 20.03
CA ILE A 269 11.30 -8.50 19.64
C ILE A 269 11.20 -7.38 20.68
N GLU A 270 11.24 -7.72 21.98
CA GLU A 270 11.20 -6.75 23.09
C GLU A 270 12.41 -5.80 23.01
N ALA A 271 13.60 -6.34 22.77
CA ALA A 271 14.81 -5.52 22.63
C ALA A 271 14.72 -4.60 21.41
N LEU A 272 14.20 -5.08 20.30
CA LEU A 272 14.00 -4.28 19.08
C LEU A 272 12.96 -3.17 19.29
N ARG A 273 11.90 -3.39 20.08
CA ARG A 273 10.90 -2.36 20.42
C ARG A 273 11.47 -1.20 21.23
N GLN A 274 12.54 -1.42 21.99
CA GLN A 274 13.21 -0.36 22.76
C GLN A 274 14.15 0.52 21.90
N LEU A 275 14.43 0.10 20.68
CA LEU A 275 15.32 0.84 19.78
C LEU A 275 14.53 1.85 18.92
N SER A 276 15.21 2.90 18.45
CA SER A 276 14.65 3.76 17.43
C SER A 276 14.46 2.99 16.10
N ALA A 277 13.51 3.40 15.28
CA ALA A 277 13.29 2.82 13.94
C ALA A 277 14.58 2.83 13.09
N ASP A 278 15.36 3.91 13.14
CA ASP A 278 16.65 4.03 12.46
C ASP A 278 17.64 2.97 12.93
N SER A 279 17.68 2.69 14.24
CA SER A 279 18.55 1.65 14.81
C SER A 279 18.11 0.27 14.35
N VAL A 280 16.81 -0.02 14.38
CA VAL A 280 16.25 -1.28 13.89
C VAL A 280 16.62 -1.51 12.43
N MET A 281 16.39 -0.52 11.56
CA MET A 281 16.71 -0.61 10.13
C MET A 281 18.20 -0.84 9.84
N LYS A 282 19.10 -0.27 10.68
CA LYS A 282 20.55 -0.47 10.56
C LYS A 282 21.01 -1.84 11.03
N ILE A 283 20.46 -2.32 12.14
CA ILE A 283 20.86 -3.60 12.77
C ILE A 283 20.29 -4.78 11.98
N VAL A 284 19.06 -4.65 11.46
CA VAL A 284 18.35 -5.68 10.73
C VAL A 284 17.92 -5.15 9.36
N PRO A 285 18.87 -4.86 8.45
CA PRO A 285 18.52 -4.30 7.15
C PRO A 285 17.81 -5.34 6.26
N LEU A 286 16.70 -4.95 5.69
CA LEU A 286 16.08 -5.72 4.60
C LEU A 286 16.97 -5.68 3.35
N ARG A 287 17.04 -6.83 2.66
CA ARG A 287 17.78 -6.97 1.40
C ARG A 287 16.80 -7.22 0.25
N GLY A 288 16.20 -6.16 -0.26
CA GLY A 288 15.20 -6.21 -1.34
C GLY A 288 13.77 -6.11 -0.82
N MET A 289 12.81 -6.16 -1.74
CA MET A 289 11.39 -6.08 -1.44
C MET A 289 10.97 -7.17 -0.44
N PRO A 290 10.22 -6.83 0.63
CA PRO A 290 9.65 -7.82 1.52
C PRO A 290 8.73 -8.79 0.77
N ASN A 291 8.71 -10.05 1.19
CA ASN A 291 7.69 -10.97 0.70
C ASN A 291 6.37 -10.67 1.41
N LEU A 292 5.29 -10.69 0.66
CA LEU A 292 3.94 -10.74 1.22
C LEU A 292 3.64 -12.17 1.71
N LEU A 293 2.74 -12.30 2.66
CA LEU A 293 2.55 -13.56 3.37
C LEU A 293 1.10 -14.05 3.28
N VAL A 294 0.95 -15.34 3.03
CA VAL A 294 -0.30 -16.06 3.27
C VAL A 294 -0.38 -16.31 4.77
N ASP A 295 -1.21 -15.53 5.44
CA ASP A 295 -1.30 -15.43 6.90
C ASP A 295 -2.68 -15.85 7.46
N GLY A 296 -3.62 -16.18 6.57
CA GLY A 296 -4.99 -16.57 6.95
C GLY A 296 -5.91 -15.40 7.28
N TYR A 297 -5.39 -14.18 7.44
CA TYR A 297 -6.15 -12.99 7.83
C TYR A 297 -6.20 -11.94 6.70
N LEU A 298 -5.06 -11.38 6.30
CA LEU A 298 -4.98 -10.51 5.13
C LEU A 298 -5.16 -11.32 3.84
N LEU A 299 -4.42 -12.41 3.72
CA LEU A 299 -4.47 -13.34 2.59
C LEU A 299 -4.76 -14.77 3.10
N PRO A 300 -5.98 -15.28 2.89
CA PRO A 300 -6.35 -16.66 3.25
C PRO A 300 -5.59 -17.72 2.42
N SER A 301 -5.21 -17.38 1.18
CA SER A 301 -4.37 -18.18 0.29
C SER A 301 -3.58 -17.25 -0.65
N THR A 302 -2.82 -17.80 -1.59
CA THR A 302 -2.09 -16.96 -2.56
C THR A 302 -3.05 -16.17 -3.44
N VAL A 303 -2.60 -15.01 -3.92
CA VAL A 303 -3.40 -14.18 -4.84
C VAL A 303 -3.79 -14.96 -6.10
N ASP A 304 -2.86 -15.77 -6.65
CA ASP A 304 -3.14 -16.68 -7.77
C ASP A 304 -4.36 -17.58 -7.51
N GLU A 305 -4.43 -18.21 -6.31
CA GLU A 305 -5.51 -19.11 -5.94
C GLU A 305 -6.84 -18.36 -5.72
N ILE A 306 -6.80 -17.21 -5.05
CA ILE A 306 -7.99 -16.38 -4.80
C ILE A 306 -8.62 -15.95 -6.14
N PHE A 307 -7.80 -15.50 -7.11
CA PHE A 307 -8.29 -15.10 -8.42
C PHE A 307 -8.75 -16.30 -9.26
N ALA A 308 -8.05 -17.44 -9.20
CA ALA A 308 -8.46 -18.66 -9.88
C ALA A 308 -9.82 -19.19 -9.38
N ASN A 309 -10.13 -18.98 -8.10
CA ASN A 309 -11.41 -19.33 -7.47
C ASN A 309 -12.50 -18.27 -7.70
N GLY A 310 -12.16 -17.09 -8.26
CA GLY A 310 -13.12 -15.99 -8.47
C GLY A 310 -13.55 -15.29 -7.16
N GLU A 311 -12.71 -15.30 -6.13
CA GLU A 311 -12.99 -14.76 -4.80
C GLU A 311 -12.53 -13.30 -4.62
N GLN A 312 -11.80 -12.74 -5.59
CA GLN A 312 -11.35 -11.35 -5.59
C GLN A 312 -12.49 -10.35 -5.75
N ALA A 313 -12.22 -9.05 -5.53
CA ALA A 313 -13.14 -7.97 -5.87
C ALA A 313 -13.56 -8.05 -7.34
N LYS A 314 -14.86 -8.09 -7.61
CA LYS A 314 -15.43 -8.14 -8.98
C LYS A 314 -15.74 -6.73 -9.44
N VAL A 315 -14.69 -6.04 -9.87
CA VAL A 315 -14.72 -4.62 -10.28
C VAL A 315 -13.91 -4.42 -11.57
N PRO A 316 -14.15 -3.36 -12.36
CA PRO A 316 -13.30 -3.03 -13.49
C PRO A 316 -11.82 -2.91 -13.12
N LEU A 317 -10.93 -3.45 -13.96
CA LEU A 317 -9.48 -3.41 -13.81
C LEU A 317 -8.83 -2.70 -15.00
N LEU A 318 -7.99 -1.69 -14.73
CA LEU A 318 -7.04 -1.16 -15.70
C LEU A 318 -5.63 -1.53 -15.24
N ALA A 319 -4.89 -2.33 -16.02
CA ALA A 319 -3.52 -2.68 -15.65
C ALA A 319 -2.60 -2.73 -16.88
N GLY A 320 -1.30 -2.51 -16.65
CA GLY A 320 -0.32 -2.52 -17.72
C GLY A 320 1.09 -2.33 -17.21
N TRP A 321 2.03 -2.26 -18.16
CA TRP A 321 3.47 -2.15 -17.85
C TRP A 321 4.22 -1.44 -18.99
N ASN A 322 5.48 -1.08 -18.72
CA ASN A 322 6.37 -0.49 -19.72
C ASN A 322 7.18 -1.58 -20.46
N SER A 323 7.67 -1.27 -21.65
CA SER A 323 8.39 -2.22 -22.49
C SER A 323 9.66 -2.80 -21.84
N LEU A 324 10.38 -2.00 -21.04
CA LEU A 324 11.60 -2.41 -20.36
C LEU A 324 11.63 -1.87 -18.93
N GLU A 325 11.51 -2.74 -17.94
CA GLU A 325 11.45 -2.37 -16.52
C GLU A 325 12.40 -3.16 -15.61
N GLY A 326 12.95 -4.24 -16.10
CA GLY A 326 13.86 -5.11 -15.37
C GLY A 326 15.30 -4.95 -15.81
N SER A 327 16.20 -5.43 -14.97
CA SER A 327 17.60 -5.64 -15.34
C SER A 327 18.10 -6.96 -14.77
N PRO A 328 18.73 -7.82 -15.57
CA PRO A 328 19.33 -9.04 -15.05
C PRO A 328 20.42 -8.72 -14.02
N LEU A 329 21.06 -7.54 -14.09
CA LEU A 329 22.14 -7.11 -13.20
C LEU A 329 21.67 -6.86 -11.77
N SER A 330 20.42 -6.43 -11.58
CA SER A 330 19.83 -6.18 -10.24
C SER A 330 19.82 -7.45 -9.38
N ASN A 331 19.73 -8.62 -10.00
CA ASN A 331 19.70 -9.91 -9.32
C ASN A 331 21.05 -10.35 -8.76
N PHE A 332 22.15 -9.75 -9.24
CA PHE A 332 23.51 -10.10 -8.81
C PHE A 332 24.01 -9.30 -7.60
N ARG A 333 23.24 -8.31 -7.11
CA ARG A 333 23.54 -7.53 -5.89
C ARG A 333 25.00 -7.05 -5.78
N GLY A 334 25.55 -6.53 -6.89
CA GLY A 334 26.94 -6.05 -6.95
C GLY A 334 28.01 -7.12 -7.19
N GLN A 335 27.64 -8.39 -7.29
CA GLN A 335 28.55 -9.43 -7.74
C GLN A 335 28.71 -9.39 -9.27
N LYS A 336 29.84 -9.93 -9.78
CA LYS A 336 30.04 -10.04 -11.23
C LYS A 336 28.97 -10.96 -11.84
N PRO A 337 28.12 -10.47 -12.77
CA PRO A 337 27.11 -11.31 -13.40
C PRO A 337 27.77 -12.39 -14.28
N THR A 338 27.28 -13.61 -14.15
CA THR A 338 27.67 -14.74 -15.00
C THR A 338 26.45 -15.49 -15.49
N LEU A 339 26.49 -16.02 -16.70
CA LEU A 339 25.41 -16.84 -17.25
C LEU A 339 25.12 -18.05 -16.37
N LYS A 340 26.17 -18.66 -15.77
CA LYS A 340 26.01 -19.76 -14.81
C LYS A 340 25.18 -19.33 -13.59
N GLY A 341 25.48 -18.16 -13.01
CA GLY A 341 24.73 -17.60 -11.87
C GLY A 341 23.30 -17.25 -12.26
N TYR A 342 23.10 -16.64 -13.43
CA TYR A 342 21.77 -16.30 -13.95
C TYR A 342 20.92 -17.54 -14.22
N ARG A 343 21.52 -18.58 -14.82
CA ARG A 343 20.90 -19.91 -15.00
C ARG A 343 20.45 -20.50 -13.67
N ALA A 344 21.28 -20.48 -12.64
CA ALA A 344 20.94 -21.02 -11.32
C ALA A 344 19.74 -20.28 -10.70
N MET A 345 19.66 -18.97 -10.91
CA MET A 345 18.51 -18.16 -10.48
C MET A 345 17.24 -18.55 -11.27
N LEU A 346 17.31 -18.63 -12.61
CA LEU A 346 16.18 -19.02 -13.44
C LEU A 346 15.69 -20.45 -13.16
N GLN A 347 16.58 -21.32 -12.67
CA GLN A 347 16.26 -22.71 -12.31
C GLN A 347 15.18 -22.78 -11.21
N SER A 348 15.16 -21.82 -10.28
CA SER A 348 14.14 -21.75 -9.23
C SER A 348 12.74 -21.43 -9.79
N THR A 349 12.67 -20.73 -10.92
CA THR A 349 11.41 -20.34 -11.56
C THR A 349 10.95 -21.34 -12.63
N PHE A 350 11.89 -21.82 -13.46
CA PHE A 350 11.57 -22.60 -14.65
C PHE A 350 11.93 -24.09 -14.55
N GLY A 351 12.63 -24.51 -13.50
CA GLY A 351 13.03 -25.90 -13.30
C GLY A 351 13.78 -26.44 -14.50
N ASN A 352 13.35 -27.60 -15.01
CA ASN A 352 13.95 -28.29 -16.18
C ASN A 352 13.76 -27.52 -17.51
N ARG A 353 12.92 -26.49 -17.55
CA ARG A 353 12.71 -25.66 -18.76
C ARG A 353 13.67 -24.46 -18.85
N THR A 354 14.59 -24.30 -17.90
CA THR A 354 15.53 -23.17 -17.88
C THR A 354 16.34 -23.03 -19.17
N ASP A 355 16.76 -24.15 -19.75
CA ASP A 355 17.53 -24.16 -21.01
C ASP A 355 16.71 -23.73 -22.21
N GLU A 356 15.42 -24.04 -22.24
CA GLU A 356 14.50 -23.58 -23.27
C GLU A 356 14.36 -22.06 -23.20
N VAL A 357 14.23 -21.51 -21.98
CA VAL A 357 14.12 -20.06 -21.76
C VAL A 357 15.40 -19.34 -22.19
N LEU A 358 16.57 -19.78 -21.74
CA LEU A 358 17.85 -19.21 -22.15
C LEU A 358 18.03 -19.22 -23.67
N LYS A 359 17.66 -20.35 -24.31
CA LYS A 359 17.68 -20.48 -25.77
C LYS A 359 16.71 -19.53 -26.47
N ALA A 360 15.48 -19.39 -25.96
CA ALA A 360 14.46 -18.54 -26.53
C ALA A 360 14.88 -17.05 -26.53
N TYR A 361 15.57 -16.62 -25.47
CA TYR A 361 16.12 -15.26 -25.34
C TYR A 361 17.56 -15.14 -25.90
N GLY A 362 18.12 -16.18 -26.49
CA GLY A 362 19.44 -16.13 -27.13
C GLY A 362 20.63 -15.97 -26.17
N LEU A 363 20.46 -16.24 -24.88
CA LEU A 363 21.47 -16.06 -23.84
C LEU A 363 22.45 -17.24 -23.81
N LYS A 364 23.67 -17.06 -24.32
CA LYS A 364 24.67 -18.13 -24.53
C LYS A 364 26.00 -17.91 -23.81
N LYS A 365 26.32 -16.68 -23.43
CA LYS A 365 27.56 -16.26 -22.75
C LYS A 365 27.30 -15.11 -21.79
N ASP A 366 28.30 -14.83 -20.92
CA ASP A 366 28.14 -13.77 -19.89
C ASP A 366 27.85 -12.40 -20.48
N ASP A 367 28.42 -12.05 -21.63
CA ASP A 367 28.19 -10.78 -22.30
C ASP A 367 26.72 -10.57 -22.72
N ASP A 368 25.98 -11.63 -23.00
CA ASP A 368 24.58 -11.56 -23.41
C ASP A 368 23.69 -11.01 -22.29
N LEU A 369 24.14 -11.08 -21.02
CA LEU A 369 23.44 -10.55 -19.87
C LEU A 369 23.38 -9.01 -19.84
N PHE A 370 24.16 -8.35 -20.66
CA PHE A 370 24.18 -6.88 -20.83
C PHE A 370 23.36 -6.43 -22.05
N GLY A 371 22.78 -7.37 -22.77
CA GLY A 371 22.00 -7.12 -23.98
C GLY A 371 20.51 -6.88 -23.72
N PRO A 372 19.79 -6.40 -24.76
CA PRO A 372 18.37 -6.08 -24.66
C PRO A 372 17.48 -7.29 -24.32
N THR A 373 17.79 -8.46 -24.87
CA THR A 373 16.98 -9.67 -24.64
C THR A 373 17.06 -10.20 -23.21
N ALA A 374 18.18 -10.01 -22.53
CA ALA A 374 18.30 -10.29 -21.10
C ALA A 374 17.49 -9.31 -20.26
N THR A 375 17.46 -8.04 -20.67
CA THR A 375 16.61 -7.01 -20.05
C THR A 375 15.12 -7.31 -20.28
N GLU A 376 14.73 -7.76 -21.46
CA GLU A 376 13.35 -8.22 -21.75
C GLU A 376 12.94 -9.40 -20.86
N LEU A 377 13.81 -10.42 -20.70
CA LEU A 377 13.52 -11.53 -19.80
C LEU A 377 13.39 -11.07 -18.34
N ALA A 378 14.28 -10.20 -17.89
CA ALA A 378 14.20 -9.65 -16.53
C ALA A 378 12.91 -8.82 -16.32
N SER A 379 12.52 -8.01 -17.31
CA SER A 379 11.28 -7.24 -17.30
C SER A 379 10.05 -8.15 -17.31
N ALA A 380 10.09 -9.22 -18.13
CA ALA A 380 9.02 -10.20 -18.18
C ALA A 380 8.80 -10.86 -16.81
N LEU A 381 9.86 -11.22 -16.10
CA LEU A 381 9.77 -11.87 -14.80
C LEU A 381 9.37 -10.92 -13.67
N PHE A 382 9.76 -9.66 -13.77
CA PHE A 382 9.54 -8.68 -12.69
C PHE A 382 8.12 -8.10 -12.73
N THR A 383 7.68 -7.57 -13.87
CA THR A 383 6.42 -6.82 -13.95
C THR A 383 5.48 -7.32 -15.06
N ALA A 384 5.99 -7.62 -16.26
CA ALA A 384 5.14 -7.85 -17.41
C ALA A 384 4.29 -9.13 -17.28
N PHE A 385 4.91 -10.27 -16.96
CA PHE A 385 4.17 -11.53 -16.85
C PHE A 385 3.21 -11.56 -15.65
N PRO A 386 3.61 -11.13 -14.43
CA PRO A 386 2.66 -11.04 -13.30
C PRO A 386 1.46 -10.13 -13.60
N THR A 387 1.68 -8.95 -14.20
CA THR A 387 0.60 -8.02 -14.55
C THR A 387 -0.29 -8.59 -15.66
N TRP A 388 0.31 -9.20 -16.68
CA TRP A 388 -0.44 -9.90 -17.72
C TRP A 388 -1.30 -11.03 -17.13
N LYS A 389 -0.72 -11.85 -16.24
CA LYS A 389 -1.41 -12.95 -15.57
C LYS A 389 -2.59 -12.45 -14.73
N TRP A 390 -2.40 -11.36 -14.01
CA TRP A 390 -3.48 -10.69 -13.28
C TRP A 390 -4.66 -10.32 -14.19
N CYS A 391 -4.37 -9.67 -15.33
CA CYS A 391 -5.41 -9.33 -16.31
C CYS A 391 -6.16 -10.58 -16.82
N GLU A 392 -5.43 -11.65 -17.17
CA GLU A 392 -6.03 -12.90 -17.68
C GLU A 392 -6.90 -13.62 -16.62
N GLU A 393 -6.43 -13.68 -15.38
CA GLU A 393 -7.23 -14.29 -14.30
C GLU A 393 -8.44 -13.44 -13.97
N HIS A 394 -8.29 -12.11 -13.91
CA HIS A 394 -9.40 -11.22 -13.59
C HIS A 394 -10.48 -11.20 -14.69
N ALA A 395 -10.11 -11.32 -15.97
CA ALA A 395 -11.05 -11.38 -17.08
C ALA A 395 -12.04 -12.57 -16.97
N LYS A 396 -11.69 -13.62 -16.23
CA LYS A 396 -12.60 -14.74 -15.97
C LYS A 396 -13.76 -14.40 -15.04
N SER A 397 -13.73 -13.23 -14.39
CA SER A 397 -14.78 -12.75 -13.48
C SER A 397 -15.91 -11.98 -14.18
N ASP A 398 -15.93 -11.94 -15.50
CA ASP A 398 -16.86 -11.19 -16.34
C ASP A 398 -16.86 -9.67 -16.08
N GLN A 399 -15.76 -9.14 -15.50
CA GLN A 399 -15.56 -7.72 -15.30
C GLN A 399 -14.73 -7.12 -16.45
N PRO A 400 -14.94 -5.83 -16.79
CA PRO A 400 -14.11 -5.16 -17.76
C PRO A 400 -12.64 -5.15 -17.37
N VAL A 401 -11.76 -5.57 -18.27
CA VAL A 401 -10.31 -5.50 -18.09
C VAL A 401 -9.72 -4.66 -19.22
N TYR A 402 -9.04 -3.60 -18.86
CA TYR A 402 -8.32 -2.72 -19.78
C TYR A 402 -6.83 -2.94 -19.56
N ARG A 403 -6.12 -3.26 -20.66
CA ARG A 403 -4.67 -3.52 -20.59
C ARG A 403 -3.91 -2.54 -21.48
N TYR A 404 -2.84 -1.95 -20.94
CA TYR A 404 -1.92 -1.12 -21.71
C TYR A 404 -0.51 -1.70 -21.74
N PHE A 405 0.23 -1.35 -22.79
CA PHE A 405 1.66 -1.60 -22.92
C PHE A 405 2.32 -0.31 -23.39
N TYR A 406 3.16 0.28 -22.54
CA TYR A 406 3.77 1.58 -22.80
C TYR A 406 5.16 1.42 -23.40
N THR A 407 5.37 1.94 -24.61
CA THR A 407 6.61 1.78 -25.38
C THR A 407 7.31 3.10 -25.74
N HIS A 408 6.75 4.23 -25.31
CA HIS A 408 7.35 5.52 -25.62
C HIS A 408 8.66 5.71 -24.83
N PRO A 409 9.81 5.95 -25.51
CA PRO A 409 11.08 6.14 -24.82
C PRO A 409 11.07 7.45 -24.03
N ARG A 410 11.86 7.51 -22.95
CA ARG A 410 12.12 8.78 -22.27
C ARG A 410 12.77 9.75 -23.24
N PRO A 411 12.47 11.07 -23.15
CA PRO A 411 13.26 12.07 -23.82
C PRO A 411 14.74 11.93 -23.42
N GLU A 412 15.65 12.02 -24.38
CA GLU A 412 17.07 12.06 -24.06
C GLU A 412 17.33 13.25 -23.13
N MET A 413 17.87 12.98 -21.95
CA MET A 413 18.32 14.03 -21.05
C MET A 413 19.56 14.64 -21.70
N THR A 414 19.43 15.84 -22.26
CA THR A 414 20.59 16.63 -22.65
C THR A 414 21.38 16.96 -21.38
N ALA A 415 22.66 16.53 -21.36
CA ALA A 415 23.58 16.72 -20.24
C ALA A 415 23.84 18.21 -19.96
#